data_0145505c8bc48d342192a6b9e333124d
#
_entry.id   0145505c8bc48d342192a6b9e333124d
#
_cell.length_a   1.000
_cell.length_b   1.000
_cell.length_c   1.000
_cell.angle_alpha   90.00
_cell.angle_beta   90.00
_cell.angle_gamma   90.00
#
_symmetry.space_group_name_H-M   'P 1'
#
loop_
_entity.id
_entity.type
_entity.pdbx_description
1 polymer ?
#
loop_
_entity_poly.entity_id
_entity_poly.type
_entity_poly.pdbx_seq_one_letter_code
_entity_poly.pdbx_strand_id
1 'polypeptide(L)'
;MSKFGLLCMTALLSASGAALAADGEKIPVFAFDPNTGWVLDHAFGVDDLLPDPRGGPGPVGMDKAHPYVPNNFGRQSTYRVADLNNPILQDWLKPSMKKANDEVIAGKVPFRARERCWPVGVPGFDAYSLVEPFYFYERKNEIVVINQGGPEIRHIYMNVPHSKNVKPSWYGESVGHYENGDTLVIDTIGQNDKTFTDNYRTPHTDKIHVIERWKISADAKTVDVSVYVEDPGAFTTPWRGVQRWRRVEDAPILQVPCNENNDDHFSQGLVPLAKADKPDF
;
A
#
# COMPACT_ATOMS: atom_id res chain seq x y z
N MET A 1 59.65 60.05 24.23
CA MET A 1 59.44 58.80 24.98
C MET A 1 58.11 58.25 24.50
N SER A 2 58.22 57.23 23.69
CA SER A 2 57.10 56.54 22.96
C SER A 2 56.38 55.56 23.89
N LYS A 3 55.06 55.59 23.89
CA LYS A 3 54.23 54.46 24.41
C LYS A 3 53.36 53.89 23.31
N PHE A 4 53.76 52.76 22.81
CA PHE A 4 52.98 51.91 21.93
C PHE A 4 51.81 51.31 22.71
N GLY A 5 50.61 51.57 22.25
CA GLY A 5 49.40 50.90 22.69
C GLY A 5 49.12 49.68 21.82
N LEU A 6 49.11 48.53 22.45
CA LEU A 6 48.82 47.22 21.84
C LEU A 6 47.27 47.02 21.71
N LEU A 7 46.80 47.08 20.50
CA LEU A 7 45.38 46.76 20.20
C LEU A 7 45.18 45.23 20.14
N CYS A 8 44.47 44.68 21.13
CA CYS A 8 44.13 43.27 21.15
C CYS A 8 42.87 43.08 20.29
N MET A 9 43.06 42.49 19.12
CA MET A 9 41.98 42.13 18.21
C MET A 9 41.50 40.72 18.60
N THR A 10 40.37 40.64 19.33
CA THR A 10 39.66 39.37 19.61
C THR A 10 38.94 38.92 18.34
N ALA A 11 39.46 37.90 17.67
CA ALA A 11 38.77 37.19 16.59
C ALA A 11 37.64 36.31 17.19
N LEU A 12 36.40 36.68 16.93
CA LEU A 12 35.26 35.82 17.15
C LEU A 12 35.30 34.70 16.11
N LEU A 13 35.71 33.51 16.51
CA LEU A 13 35.45 32.30 15.76
C LEU A 13 33.94 32.00 15.86
N SER A 14 33.20 32.27 14.81
CA SER A 14 31.88 31.72 14.58
C SER A 14 32.03 30.21 14.31
N ALA A 15 31.83 29.39 15.33
CA ALA A 15 31.68 27.96 15.17
C ALA A 15 30.37 27.70 14.40
N SER A 16 30.49 27.52 13.09
CA SER A 16 29.44 26.90 12.28
C SER A 16 29.26 25.49 12.79
N GLY A 17 28.26 25.28 13.61
CA GLY A 17 27.84 23.95 14.01
C GLY A 17 27.35 23.21 12.78
N ALA A 18 28.21 22.48 12.12
CA ALA A 18 27.83 21.38 11.29
C ALA A 18 27.18 20.36 12.22
N ALA A 19 25.87 20.20 12.12
CA ALA A 19 25.21 19.07 12.72
C ALA A 19 25.82 17.82 12.10
N LEU A 20 26.65 17.13 12.91
CA LEU A 20 27.09 15.78 12.58
C LEU A 20 25.83 14.92 12.51
N ALA A 21 25.46 14.50 11.30
CA ALA A 21 24.58 13.37 11.12
C ALA A 21 25.18 12.21 11.92
N ALA A 22 24.39 11.61 12.78
CA ALA A 22 24.78 10.41 13.52
C ALA A 22 25.26 9.35 12.53
N ASP A 23 26.33 8.67 12.91
CA ASP A 23 27.04 7.71 12.08
C ASP A 23 26.13 6.80 11.26
N GLY A 24 26.17 6.93 9.94
CA GLY A 24 26.24 5.80 9.04
C GLY A 24 25.01 4.93 8.88
N GLU A 25 23.82 5.36 9.26
CA GLU A 25 22.61 4.65 8.87
C GLU A 25 22.42 4.81 7.34
N LYS A 26 22.71 3.73 6.62
CA LYS A 26 22.60 3.69 5.18
C LYS A 26 21.10 3.75 4.84
N ILE A 27 20.62 4.94 4.46
CA ILE A 27 19.24 5.13 4.05
C ILE A 27 18.95 4.17 2.89
N PRO A 28 17.96 3.28 3.00
CA PRO A 28 17.60 2.39 1.92
C PRO A 28 17.27 3.20 0.69
N VAL A 29 17.85 2.85 -0.44
CA VAL A 29 17.58 3.55 -1.68
C VAL A 29 16.25 3.03 -2.24
N PHE A 30 15.14 3.39 -1.60
CA PHE A 30 13.83 3.47 -2.26
C PHE A 30 13.80 4.69 -3.19
N ALA A 31 14.91 5.43 -3.22
CA ALA A 31 15.04 6.71 -3.87
C ALA A 31 14.58 6.64 -5.31
N PHE A 32 13.78 7.62 -5.63
CA PHE A 32 13.29 7.88 -6.95
C PHE A 32 14.45 8.07 -7.93
N ASP A 33 14.57 7.11 -8.80
CA ASP A 33 15.15 7.28 -10.11
C ASP A 33 13.97 7.43 -11.07
N PRO A 34 13.86 8.50 -11.88
CA PRO A 34 12.70 8.72 -12.75
C PRO A 34 12.44 7.59 -13.74
N ASN A 35 13.39 6.71 -13.93
CA ASN A 35 13.29 5.57 -14.83
C ASN A 35 13.08 4.23 -14.12
N THR A 36 13.01 4.24 -12.79
CA THR A 36 12.90 3.02 -11.97
C THR A 36 11.55 2.96 -11.28
N GLY A 37 10.90 1.82 -11.38
CA GLY A 37 9.68 1.51 -10.66
C GLY A 37 9.75 0.19 -9.91
N TRP A 38 8.73 -0.10 -9.15
CA TRP A 38 8.57 -1.35 -8.41
C TRP A 38 7.31 -2.06 -8.87
N VAL A 39 7.42 -3.32 -9.25
CA VAL A 39 6.31 -4.16 -9.66
C VAL A 39 6.24 -5.40 -8.81
N LEU A 40 5.06 -6.00 -8.70
CA LEU A 40 4.87 -7.24 -7.98
C LEU A 40 5.81 -8.33 -8.52
N ASP A 41 6.46 -9.06 -7.62
CA ASP A 41 7.28 -10.22 -7.98
C ASP A 41 6.41 -11.48 -8.10
N HIS A 42 5.88 -11.73 -9.29
CA HIS A 42 5.03 -12.89 -9.55
C HIS A 42 5.74 -14.25 -9.31
N ALA A 43 7.07 -14.27 -9.25
CA ALA A 43 7.81 -15.48 -8.89
C ALA A 43 7.73 -15.78 -7.39
N PHE A 44 7.49 -14.76 -6.56
CA PHE A 44 7.30 -14.90 -5.12
C PHE A 44 5.90 -15.46 -4.78
N GLY A 45 4.87 -15.01 -5.49
CA GLY A 45 3.50 -15.40 -5.19
C GLY A 45 2.46 -14.87 -6.16
N VAL A 46 1.22 -15.00 -5.76
CA VAL A 46 0.05 -14.48 -6.47
C VAL A 46 -0.21 -13.01 -6.09
N ASP A 47 -1.11 -12.40 -6.84
CA ASP A 47 -1.57 -11.02 -6.62
C ASP A 47 -2.41 -10.90 -5.35
N ASP A 48 -1.81 -11.17 -4.20
CA ASP A 48 -2.42 -10.99 -2.88
C ASP A 48 -1.36 -11.11 -1.78
N LEU A 49 -1.72 -10.74 -0.56
CA LEU A 49 -0.89 -11.00 0.60
C LEU A 49 -0.86 -12.51 0.89
N LEU A 50 0.33 -13.07 0.96
CA LEU A 50 0.54 -14.45 1.37
C LEU A 50 0.61 -14.56 2.89
N PRO A 51 0.25 -15.71 3.48
CA PRO A 51 0.49 -15.95 4.90
C PRO A 51 1.96 -15.75 5.27
N ASP A 52 2.20 -15.17 6.45
CA ASP A 52 3.57 -15.00 6.95
C ASP A 52 4.23 -16.36 7.17
N PRO A 53 5.41 -16.65 6.59
CA PRO A 53 6.10 -17.93 6.75
C PRO A 53 6.54 -18.19 8.19
N ARG A 54 6.57 -17.17 9.05
CA ARG A 54 6.83 -17.31 10.50
C ARG A 54 5.65 -17.91 11.26
N GLY A 55 4.50 -18.07 10.61
CA GLY A 55 3.27 -18.60 11.18
C GLY A 55 2.40 -17.54 11.86
N GLY A 56 1.31 -17.99 12.44
CA GLY A 56 0.28 -17.16 13.06
C GLY A 56 -0.94 -16.95 12.16
N PRO A 57 -1.93 -16.16 12.60
CA PRO A 57 -3.08 -15.82 11.77
C PRO A 57 -2.63 -15.08 10.51
N GLY A 58 -3.07 -15.58 9.37
CA GLY A 58 -2.79 -15.01 8.05
C GLY A 58 -3.97 -14.24 7.49
N PRO A 59 -3.80 -13.62 6.31
CA PRO A 59 -4.89 -12.96 5.59
C PRO A 59 -5.99 -13.95 5.23
N VAL A 60 -7.12 -13.45 4.77
CA VAL A 60 -8.16 -14.31 4.18
C VAL A 60 -7.57 -15.00 2.96
N GLY A 61 -7.79 -16.29 2.89
CA GLY A 61 -7.31 -17.12 1.80
C GLY A 61 -8.41 -17.48 0.82
N MET A 62 -7.99 -18.25 -0.16
CA MET A 62 -8.85 -18.80 -1.21
C MET A 62 -9.70 -19.95 -0.68
N ASP A 63 -10.97 -19.98 -1.08
CA ASP A 63 -11.81 -21.16 -0.90
C ASP A 63 -11.21 -22.36 -1.65
N LYS A 64 -10.94 -23.44 -0.94
CA LYS A 64 -10.35 -24.67 -1.51
C LYS A 64 -11.23 -25.36 -2.54
N ALA A 65 -12.56 -25.19 -2.44
CA ALA A 65 -13.49 -25.73 -3.41
C ALA A 65 -13.52 -24.95 -4.73
N HIS A 66 -13.07 -23.69 -4.70
CA HIS A 66 -13.06 -22.79 -5.86
C HIS A 66 -11.68 -22.15 -6.03
N PRO A 67 -10.65 -22.94 -6.35
CA PRO A 67 -9.31 -22.42 -6.46
C PRO A 67 -9.19 -21.41 -7.61
N TYR A 68 -8.54 -20.27 -7.33
CA TYR A 68 -8.15 -19.35 -8.37
C TYR A 68 -7.01 -19.98 -9.17
N VAL A 69 -7.26 -20.19 -10.44
CA VAL A 69 -6.25 -20.63 -11.39
C VAL A 69 -5.87 -19.44 -12.24
N PRO A 70 -4.68 -18.84 -12.06
CA PRO A 70 -4.19 -17.84 -12.98
C PRO A 70 -4.19 -18.45 -14.37
N ASN A 71 -4.94 -17.89 -15.29
CA ASN A 71 -4.85 -18.34 -16.67
C ASN A 71 -4.28 -17.21 -17.52
N ASN A 72 -3.56 -17.61 -18.55
CA ASN A 72 -3.03 -16.72 -19.56
C ASN A 72 -4.12 -16.08 -20.44
N PHE A 73 -5.41 -16.34 -20.14
CA PHE A 73 -6.55 -15.96 -20.94
C PHE A 73 -7.60 -15.12 -20.17
N GLY A 74 -7.14 -14.22 -19.29
CA GLY A 74 -7.99 -13.14 -18.78
C GLY A 74 -8.83 -13.43 -17.56
N ARG A 75 -8.52 -14.44 -16.74
CA ARG A 75 -9.03 -14.46 -15.36
C ARG A 75 -8.28 -13.41 -14.55
N GLN A 76 -9.00 -12.38 -14.23
CA GLN A 76 -8.45 -11.27 -13.43
C GLN A 76 -8.46 -11.62 -11.94
N SER A 77 -7.67 -10.90 -11.17
CA SER A 77 -7.61 -11.03 -9.71
C SER A 77 -8.96 -10.85 -9.00
N THR A 78 -9.94 -10.25 -9.68
CA THR A 78 -11.32 -10.10 -9.21
C THR A 78 -12.11 -11.41 -9.13
N TYR A 79 -11.65 -12.46 -9.79
CA TYR A 79 -12.35 -13.77 -9.82
C TYR A 79 -11.98 -14.68 -8.67
N ARG A 80 -11.63 -14.14 -7.51
CA ARG A 80 -11.27 -14.90 -6.33
C ARG A 80 -12.49 -15.16 -5.44
N VAL A 81 -12.59 -16.40 -4.96
CA VAL A 81 -13.58 -16.83 -3.98
C VAL A 81 -12.91 -16.93 -2.61
N ALA A 82 -13.41 -16.18 -1.65
CA ALA A 82 -12.90 -16.12 -0.29
C ALA A 82 -13.25 -17.36 0.52
N ASP A 83 -12.33 -17.82 1.38
CA ASP A 83 -12.62 -18.79 2.43
C ASP A 83 -13.38 -18.11 3.58
N LEU A 84 -14.70 -18.27 3.60
CA LEU A 84 -15.58 -17.73 4.62
C LEU A 84 -15.48 -18.46 5.97
N ASN A 85 -14.77 -19.59 6.04
CA ASN A 85 -14.53 -20.33 7.26
C ASN A 85 -13.22 -19.89 7.97
N ASN A 86 -12.52 -18.91 7.40
CA ASN A 86 -11.32 -18.39 8.04
C ASN A 86 -11.67 -17.85 9.44
N PRO A 87 -11.06 -18.36 10.52
CA PRO A 87 -11.42 -18.04 11.90
C PRO A 87 -11.15 -16.60 12.31
N ILE A 88 -10.38 -15.85 11.52
CA ILE A 88 -10.15 -14.44 11.80
C ILE A 88 -11.35 -13.55 11.49
N LEU A 89 -12.30 -14.00 10.66
CA LEU A 89 -13.42 -13.19 10.20
C LEU A 89 -14.49 -13.03 11.28
N GLN A 90 -14.86 -11.80 11.59
CA GLN A 90 -16.10 -11.51 12.32
C GLN A 90 -17.32 -11.92 11.48
N ASP A 91 -18.37 -12.40 12.12
CA ASP A 91 -19.54 -12.97 11.41
C ASP A 91 -20.26 -11.97 10.52
N TRP A 92 -20.26 -10.69 10.87
CA TRP A 92 -20.94 -9.66 10.09
C TRP A 92 -20.32 -9.41 8.71
N LEU A 93 -19.05 -9.79 8.50
CA LEU A 93 -18.35 -9.67 7.20
C LEU A 93 -18.88 -10.71 6.18
N LYS A 94 -19.23 -11.90 6.68
CA LYS A 94 -19.51 -13.07 5.85
C LYS A 94 -20.65 -12.86 4.84
N PRO A 95 -21.76 -12.16 5.14
CA PRO A 95 -22.83 -11.96 4.17
C PRO A 95 -22.38 -11.19 2.91
N SER A 96 -21.62 -10.10 3.07
CA SER A 96 -21.12 -9.32 1.94
C SER A 96 -20.07 -10.08 1.12
N MET A 97 -19.16 -10.75 1.80
CA MET A 97 -18.16 -11.61 1.16
C MET A 97 -18.81 -12.79 0.43
N LYS A 98 -19.85 -13.41 1.02
CA LYS A 98 -20.62 -14.47 0.36
C LYS A 98 -21.27 -13.97 -0.92
N LYS A 99 -21.90 -12.79 -0.88
CA LYS A 99 -22.48 -12.18 -2.08
C LYS A 99 -21.44 -12.03 -3.20
N ALA A 100 -20.25 -11.52 -2.86
CA ALA A 100 -19.17 -11.38 -3.81
C ALA A 100 -18.66 -12.74 -4.34
N ASN A 101 -18.58 -13.75 -3.48
CA ASN A 101 -18.26 -15.12 -3.89
C ASN A 101 -19.30 -15.70 -4.86
N ASP A 102 -20.59 -15.54 -4.54
CA ASP A 102 -21.71 -16.03 -5.39
C ASP A 102 -21.68 -15.36 -6.78
N GLU A 103 -21.34 -14.07 -6.85
CA GLU A 103 -21.16 -13.34 -8.11
C GLU A 103 -20.03 -13.93 -8.95
N VAL A 104 -18.87 -14.19 -8.33
CA VAL A 104 -17.72 -14.83 -9.01
C VAL A 104 -18.10 -16.23 -9.53
N ILE A 105 -18.72 -17.06 -8.69
CA ILE A 105 -19.12 -18.42 -9.04
C ILE A 105 -20.14 -18.39 -10.20
N ALA A 106 -21.02 -17.40 -10.21
CA ALA A 106 -21.98 -17.19 -11.31
C ALA A 106 -21.36 -16.60 -12.59
N GLY A 107 -20.05 -16.38 -12.63
CA GLY A 107 -19.34 -15.82 -13.78
C GLY A 107 -19.50 -14.32 -13.95
N LYS A 108 -19.99 -13.61 -12.92
CA LYS A 108 -20.07 -12.15 -12.92
C LYS A 108 -18.75 -11.53 -12.42
N VAL A 109 -18.50 -10.31 -12.85
CA VAL A 109 -17.40 -9.51 -12.31
C VAL A 109 -17.87 -8.83 -11.02
N PRO A 110 -17.34 -9.20 -9.85
CA PRO A 110 -17.72 -8.55 -8.60
C PRO A 110 -17.13 -7.13 -8.53
N PHE A 111 -17.70 -6.31 -7.65
CA PHE A 111 -17.19 -4.97 -7.40
C PHE A 111 -15.72 -5.03 -6.96
N ARG A 112 -14.92 -4.12 -7.54
CA ARG A 112 -13.53 -3.87 -7.14
C ARG A 112 -13.28 -2.36 -7.17
N ALA A 113 -12.69 -1.83 -6.09
CA ALA A 113 -12.48 -0.40 -5.91
C ALA A 113 -11.72 0.22 -7.09
N ARG A 114 -10.61 -0.38 -7.49
CA ARG A 114 -9.77 0.11 -8.57
C ARG A 114 -10.47 0.23 -9.93
N GLU A 115 -11.33 -0.73 -10.27
CA GLU A 115 -12.10 -0.72 -11.52
C GLU A 115 -13.16 0.38 -11.54
N ARG A 116 -13.38 1.01 -10.39
CA ARG A 116 -14.27 2.16 -10.21
C ARG A 116 -13.51 3.45 -9.96
N CYS A 117 -12.20 3.46 -10.16
CA CYS A 117 -11.33 4.60 -9.86
C CYS A 117 -11.38 5.03 -8.38
N TRP A 118 -11.69 4.10 -7.49
CA TRP A 118 -11.63 4.33 -6.05
C TRP A 118 -10.24 3.95 -5.54
N PRO A 119 -9.70 4.70 -4.59
CA PRO A 119 -8.47 4.32 -3.91
C PRO A 119 -8.58 2.95 -3.25
N VAL A 120 -7.49 2.21 -3.22
CA VAL A 120 -7.49 0.84 -2.68
C VAL A 120 -7.29 0.79 -1.17
N GLY A 121 -6.81 1.87 -0.56
CA GLY A 121 -6.48 1.90 0.87
C GLY A 121 -5.25 1.08 1.23
N VAL A 122 -5.05 0.84 2.53
CA VAL A 122 -3.98 0.04 3.11
C VAL A 122 -4.60 -1.07 3.96
N PRO A 123 -4.21 -2.33 3.84
CA PRO A 123 -3.13 -2.91 3.06
C PRO A 123 -3.50 -3.24 1.59
N GLY A 124 -4.66 -2.79 1.10
CA GLY A 124 -5.05 -3.01 -0.28
C GLY A 124 -3.97 -2.58 -1.28
N PHE A 125 -3.22 -1.51 -0.96
CA PHE A 125 -2.09 -1.05 -1.74
C PHE A 125 -1.02 -2.15 -1.95
N ASP A 126 -0.79 -2.99 -0.94
CA ASP A 126 0.19 -4.08 -0.98
C ASP A 126 -0.40 -5.37 -1.58
N ALA A 127 -1.72 -5.52 -1.49
CA ALA A 127 -2.40 -6.74 -1.87
C ALA A 127 -2.76 -6.79 -3.36
N TYR A 128 -3.12 -5.65 -3.94
CA TYR A 128 -3.54 -5.63 -5.34
C TYR A 128 -2.35 -5.71 -6.27
N SER A 129 -2.37 -6.71 -7.17
CA SER A 129 -1.46 -6.73 -8.30
C SER A 129 -1.72 -5.52 -9.16
N LEU A 130 -0.71 -4.73 -9.20
CA LEU A 130 -0.65 -3.60 -10.07
C LEU A 130 0.25 -4.03 -11.22
N VAL A 131 -0.32 -4.13 -12.39
CA VAL A 131 0.46 -4.34 -13.62
C VAL A 131 1.41 -3.16 -13.82
N GLU A 132 0.97 -2.00 -13.35
CA GLU A 132 1.71 -0.77 -13.41
C GLU A 132 2.67 -0.63 -12.22
N PRO A 133 3.87 -0.10 -12.46
CA PRO A 133 4.82 0.16 -11.39
C PRO A 133 4.31 1.19 -10.40
N PHE A 134 4.81 1.12 -9.19
CA PHE A 134 4.77 2.25 -8.29
C PHE A 134 6.16 2.81 -8.03
N TYR A 135 6.19 4.07 -7.58
CA TYR A 135 7.38 4.90 -7.48
C TYR A 135 7.43 5.55 -6.11
N PHE A 136 8.64 5.65 -5.56
CA PHE A 136 8.87 6.36 -4.31
C PHE A 136 9.54 7.69 -4.59
N TYR A 137 8.97 8.78 -4.10
CA TYR A 137 9.55 10.11 -4.10
C TYR A 137 9.92 10.50 -2.69
N GLU A 138 11.18 10.43 -2.37
CA GLU A 138 11.66 10.83 -1.06
C GLU A 138 11.89 12.34 -1.00
N ARG A 139 11.29 12.95 0.00
CA ARG A 139 11.46 14.36 0.36
C ARG A 139 12.02 14.43 1.78
N LYS A 140 12.43 15.61 2.22
CA LYS A 140 13.08 15.79 3.54
C LYS A 140 12.31 15.17 4.73
N ASN A 141 11.00 15.30 4.73
CA ASN A 141 10.14 14.86 5.84
C ASN A 141 8.97 13.99 5.38
N GLU A 142 9.02 13.49 4.17
CA GLU A 142 7.90 12.80 3.54
C GLU A 142 8.38 11.87 2.43
N ILE A 143 7.76 10.70 2.35
CA ILE A 143 7.83 9.85 1.16
C ILE A 143 6.47 9.89 0.49
N VAL A 144 6.45 10.16 -0.81
CA VAL A 144 5.24 10.07 -1.63
C VAL A 144 5.35 8.83 -2.48
N VAL A 145 4.41 7.92 -2.34
CA VAL A 145 4.31 6.72 -3.19
C VAL A 145 3.24 6.97 -4.23
N ILE A 146 3.60 6.82 -5.50
CA ILE A 146 2.69 6.99 -6.64
C ILE A 146 2.52 5.67 -7.33
N ASN A 147 1.26 5.26 -7.51
CA ASN A 147 0.91 4.20 -8.43
C ASN A 147 0.20 4.81 -9.64
N GLN A 148 0.73 4.54 -10.83
CA GLN A 148 0.15 5.13 -12.06
C GLN A 148 -1.13 4.45 -12.53
N GLY A 149 -1.44 3.28 -12.04
CA GLY A 149 -2.60 2.48 -12.49
C GLY A 149 -3.95 2.89 -11.93
N GLY A 150 -4.05 4.01 -11.35
CA GLY A 150 -5.18 4.75 -10.83
C GLY A 150 -4.57 5.99 -10.22
N PRO A 151 -5.19 7.11 -10.01
CA PRO A 151 -4.51 8.26 -9.42
C PRO A 151 -4.23 8.01 -7.94
N GLU A 152 -3.41 7.01 -7.64
CA GLU A 152 -3.13 6.59 -6.28
C GLU A 152 -1.85 7.26 -5.80
N ILE A 153 -2.01 8.21 -4.90
CA ILE A 153 -0.93 8.94 -4.27
C ILE A 153 -1.06 8.73 -2.76
N ARG A 154 -0.01 8.14 -2.17
CA ARG A 154 0.07 7.89 -0.74
C ARG A 154 1.17 8.75 -0.14
N HIS A 155 0.86 9.46 0.93
CA HIS A 155 1.78 10.27 1.69
C HIS A 155 2.21 9.52 2.95
N ILE A 156 3.52 9.47 3.22
CA ILE A 156 4.11 8.87 4.42
C ILE A 156 4.93 9.97 5.09
N TYR A 157 4.48 10.43 6.25
CA TYR A 157 5.17 11.50 7.00
C TYR A 157 6.28 10.91 7.85
N MET A 158 7.52 11.35 7.60
CA MET A 158 8.70 10.71 8.17
C MET A 158 9.08 11.27 9.53
N ASN A 159 9.38 10.35 10.48
CA ASN A 159 9.91 10.66 11.81
C ASN A 159 9.02 11.60 12.65
N VAL A 160 7.73 11.49 12.49
CA VAL A 160 6.73 12.24 13.26
C VAL A 160 5.71 11.28 13.89
N PRO A 161 5.09 11.62 15.02
CA PRO A 161 3.97 10.86 15.55
C PRO A 161 2.70 11.12 14.72
N HIS A 162 1.71 10.26 14.88
CA HIS A 162 0.37 10.51 14.36
C HIS A 162 -0.25 11.80 14.92
N SER A 163 -1.07 12.42 14.10
CA SER A 163 -1.87 13.58 14.51
C SER A 163 -2.83 13.23 15.63
N LYS A 164 -3.06 14.15 16.55
CA LYS A 164 -3.99 13.92 17.67
C LYS A 164 -5.44 13.66 17.25
N ASN A 165 -5.83 14.19 16.09
CA ASN A 165 -7.18 14.10 15.54
C ASN A 165 -7.09 13.72 14.06
N VAL A 166 -6.80 12.47 13.78
CA VAL A 166 -6.76 11.96 12.40
C VAL A 166 -8.18 11.96 11.84
N LYS A 167 -8.34 12.58 10.68
CA LYS A 167 -9.62 12.57 9.95
C LYS A 167 -9.66 11.35 9.02
N PRO A 168 -10.75 10.58 9.03
CA PRO A 168 -10.88 9.43 8.14
C PRO A 168 -10.70 9.83 6.67
N SER A 169 -9.87 9.07 5.96
CA SER A 169 -9.64 9.24 4.52
C SER A 169 -9.43 7.88 3.86
N TRP A 170 -9.28 7.84 2.54
CA TRP A 170 -9.05 6.60 1.80
C TRP A 170 -7.76 5.86 2.22
N TYR A 171 -6.69 6.60 2.46
CA TYR A 171 -5.39 6.06 2.87
C TYR A 171 -5.07 6.29 4.36
N GLY A 172 -5.97 6.97 5.09
CA GLY A 172 -5.69 7.36 6.47
C GLY A 172 -4.54 8.34 6.59
N GLU A 173 -3.85 8.28 7.71
CA GLU A 173 -2.59 8.95 7.95
C GLU A 173 -1.49 7.90 8.13
N SER A 174 -0.47 7.96 7.29
CA SER A 174 0.71 7.11 7.38
C SER A 174 1.88 7.91 7.93
N VAL A 175 2.50 7.40 9.01
CA VAL A 175 3.77 7.89 9.52
C VAL A 175 4.83 6.83 9.34
N GLY A 176 6.09 7.23 9.13
CA GLY A 176 7.14 6.28 8.84
C GLY A 176 8.49 6.64 9.45
N HIS A 177 9.33 5.64 9.57
CA HIS A 177 10.73 5.78 9.95
C HIS A 177 11.56 4.64 9.36
N TYR A 178 12.87 4.81 9.31
CA TYR A 178 13.77 3.74 8.89
C TYR A 178 14.29 2.97 10.09
N GLU A 179 14.39 1.64 9.95
CA GLU A 179 15.04 0.73 10.89
C GLU A 179 16.20 0.00 10.21
N ASN A 180 17.29 -0.23 10.94
CA ASN A 180 18.47 -1.02 10.52
C ASN A 180 19.07 -0.61 9.17
N GLY A 181 18.80 0.60 8.68
CA GLY A 181 19.31 1.12 7.43
C GLY A 181 18.83 0.41 6.15
N ASP A 182 17.89 -0.52 6.25
CA ASP A 182 17.35 -1.29 5.11
C ASP A 182 15.83 -1.47 5.13
N THR A 183 15.16 -1.01 6.18
CA THR A 183 13.73 -1.27 6.37
C THR A 183 12.98 0.04 6.61
N LEU A 184 12.04 0.35 5.74
CA LEU A 184 11.05 1.40 5.96
C LEU A 184 9.86 0.80 6.74
N VAL A 185 9.60 1.33 7.92
CA VAL A 185 8.41 0.98 8.71
C VAL A 185 7.38 2.06 8.51
N ILE A 186 6.15 1.66 8.21
CA ILE A 186 5.02 2.56 7.97
C ILE A 186 3.89 2.14 8.90
N ASP A 187 3.37 3.09 9.65
CA ASP A 187 2.25 2.93 10.56
C ASP A 187 1.07 3.75 10.05
N THR A 188 -0.09 3.12 9.83
CA THR A 188 -1.26 3.75 9.19
C THR A 188 -2.51 3.55 10.02
N ILE A 189 -3.18 4.67 10.34
CA ILE A 189 -4.46 4.72 11.05
C ILE A 189 -5.43 5.68 10.34
N GLY A 190 -6.68 5.67 10.74
CA GLY A 190 -7.67 6.65 10.28
C GLY A 190 -8.09 6.46 8.83
N GLN A 191 -8.16 5.23 8.35
CA GLN A 191 -8.81 4.94 7.07
C GLN A 191 -10.34 4.95 7.24
N ASN A 192 -11.04 5.29 6.15
CA ASN A 192 -12.49 5.07 6.07
C ASN A 192 -12.79 3.60 5.78
N ASP A 193 -14.03 3.17 5.96
CA ASP A 193 -14.50 1.79 5.82
C ASP A 193 -14.88 1.39 4.38
N LYS A 194 -14.41 2.13 3.37
CA LYS A 194 -14.87 1.98 1.96
C LYS A 194 -13.97 1.12 1.10
N THR A 195 -12.85 0.65 1.65
CA THR A 195 -11.87 -0.18 0.93
C THR A 195 -11.90 -1.64 1.42
N PHE A 196 -11.06 -2.47 0.84
CA PHE A 196 -10.91 -3.88 1.20
C PHE A 196 -9.45 -4.17 1.56
N THR A 197 -9.24 -5.11 2.45
CA THR A 197 -7.88 -5.49 2.86
C THR A 197 -7.15 -6.38 1.85
N ASP A 198 -7.89 -6.97 0.89
CA ASP A 198 -7.36 -7.98 -0.03
C ASP A 198 -8.21 -8.12 -1.30
N ASN A 199 -7.75 -8.94 -2.22
CA ASN A 199 -8.47 -9.26 -3.46
C ASN A 199 -9.67 -10.20 -3.27
N TYR A 200 -9.89 -10.71 -2.07
CA TYR A 200 -11.10 -11.47 -1.70
C TYR A 200 -12.24 -10.54 -1.27
N ARG A 201 -12.01 -9.23 -1.32
CA ARG A 201 -12.98 -8.18 -0.94
C ARG A 201 -13.38 -8.28 0.53
N THR A 202 -12.41 -8.56 1.38
CA THR A 202 -12.59 -8.57 2.83
C THR A 202 -12.77 -7.15 3.34
N PRO A 203 -13.95 -6.76 3.85
CA PRO A 203 -14.17 -5.44 4.39
C PRO A 203 -13.41 -5.23 5.70
N HIS A 204 -13.26 -3.97 6.06
CA HIS A 204 -12.72 -3.56 7.35
C HIS A 204 -13.56 -2.43 7.94
N THR A 205 -13.27 -2.03 9.19
CA THR A 205 -13.90 -0.87 9.82
C THR A 205 -12.97 0.34 9.80
N ASP A 206 -13.47 1.48 10.27
CA ASP A 206 -12.68 2.69 10.47
C ASP A 206 -11.66 2.58 11.63
N LYS A 207 -11.62 1.42 12.31
CA LYS A 207 -10.67 1.11 13.38
C LYS A 207 -9.45 0.34 12.88
N ILE A 208 -9.35 0.13 11.59
CA ILE A 208 -8.21 -0.57 11.01
C ILE A 208 -6.91 0.17 11.33
N HIS A 209 -5.92 -0.60 11.77
CA HIS A 209 -4.56 -0.18 12.02
C HIS A 209 -3.62 -1.12 11.25
N VAL A 210 -2.74 -0.55 10.45
CA VAL A 210 -1.84 -1.33 9.60
C VAL A 210 -0.41 -0.89 9.84
N ILE A 211 0.47 -1.87 10.11
CA ILE A 211 1.91 -1.64 10.19
C ILE A 211 2.57 -2.43 9.07
N GLU A 212 3.28 -1.74 8.20
CA GLU A 212 4.03 -2.31 7.10
C GLU A 212 5.52 -2.20 7.37
N ARG A 213 6.28 -3.21 6.94
CA ARG A 213 7.74 -3.21 6.96
C ARG A 213 8.24 -3.57 5.57
N TRP A 214 8.84 -2.60 4.92
CA TRP A 214 9.36 -2.70 3.56
C TRP A 214 10.87 -2.84 3.64
N LYS A 215 11.36 -4.07 3.50
CA LYS A 215 12.78 -4.37 3.61
C LYS A 215 13.40 -4.54 2.24
N ILE A 216 14.34 -3.65 1.90
CA ILE A 216 15.08 -3.72 0.64
C ILE A 216 16.19 -4.78 0.73
N SER A 217 16.38 -5.53 -0.34
CA SER A 217 17.49 -6.48 -0.47
C SER A 217 18.84 -5.77 -0.58
N ALA A 218 19.92 -6.44 -0.20
CA ALA A 218 21.27 -5.86 -0.22
C ALA A 218 21.72 -5.42 -1.63
N ASP A 219 21.20 -6.04 -2.68
CA ASP A 219 21.46 -5.66 -4.08
C ASP A 219 20.45 -4.64 -4.62
N ALA A 220 19.53 -4.16 -3.79
CA ALA A 220 18.48 -3.21 -4.10
C ALA A 220 17.55 -3.63 -5.25
N LYS A 221 17.42 -4.93 -5.52
CA LYS A 221 16.56 -5.46 -6.62
C LYS A 221 15.18 -5.89 -6.17
N THR A 222 15.01 -6.20 -4.89
CA THR A 222 13.73 -6.61 -4.33
C THR A 222 13.43 -5.90 -3.03
N VAL A 223 12.15 -5.80 -2.73
CA VAL A 223 11.63 -5.34 -1.44
C VAL A 223 10.67 -6.39 -0.91
N ASP A 224 10.99 -6.91 0.27
CA ASP A 224 10.09 -7.78 1.02
C ASP A 224 9.20 -6.94 1.91
N VAL A 225 7.90 -7.05 1.72
CA VAL A 225 6.90 -6.35 2.52
C VAL A 225 6.26 -7.33 3.49
N SER A 226 6.29 -7.00 4.78
CA SER A 226 5.47 -7.68 5.77
C SER A 226 4.43 -6.71 6.34
N VAL A 227 3.20 -7.16 6.38
CA VAL A 227 2.04 -6.37 6.81
C VAL A 227 1.49 -6.98 8.08
N TYR A 228 1.23 -6.15 9.08
CA TYR A 228 0.46 -6.49 10.28
C TYR A 228 -0.83 -5.68 10.25
N VAL A 229 -1.97 -6.36 10.41
CA VAL A 229 -3.29 -5.74 10.37
C VAL A 229 -4.01 -6.06 11.66
N GLU A 230 -4.50 -5.01 12.30
CA GLU A 230 -5.38 -5.06 13.46
C GLU A 230 -6.65 -4.27 13.16
N ASP A 231 -7.80 -4.91 13.32
CA ASP A 231 -9.12 -4.28 13.27
C ASP A 231 -10.09 -5.11 14.14
N PRO A 232 -10.26 -4.77 15.41
CA PRO A 232 -11.13 -5.54 16.30
C PRO A 232 -12.60 -5.51 15.89
N GLY A 233 -13.01 -4.59 15.02
CA GLY A 233 -14.34 -4.57 14.42
C GLY A 233 -14.54 -5.59 13.32
N ALA A 234 -13.49 -5.92 12.58
CA ALA A 234 -13.54 -6.82 11.42
C ALA A 234 -12.95 -8.20 11.71
N PHE A 235 -11.90 -8.25 12.52
CA PHE A 235 -11.15 -9.49 12.77
C PHE A 235 -11.18 -9.89 14.24
N THR A 236 -11.25 -11.19 14.49
CA THR A 236 -11.24 -11.78 15.84
C THR A 236 -9.85 -11.71 16.47
N THR A 237 -8.81 -11.57 15.65
CA THR A 237 -7.40 -11.45 16.06
C THR A 237 -6.63 -10.71 14.98
N PRO A 238 -5.56 -9.99 15.33
CA PRO A 238 -4.64 -9.45 14.33
C PRO A 238 -4.04 -10.54 13.46
N TRP A 239 -3.74 -10.19 12.22
CA TRP A 239 -3.14 -11.11 11.26
C TRP A 239 -1.93 -10.50 10.55
N ARG A 240 -1.15 -11.35 9.89
CA ARG A 240 0.03 -10.95 9.12
C ARG A 240 0.00 -11.53 7.72
N GLY A 241 0.50 -10.72 6.79
CA GLY A 241 0.73 -11.13 5.42
C GLY A 241 2.09 -10.68 4.92
N VAL A 242 2.53 -11.26 3.83
CA VAL A 242 3.78 -10.89 3.17
C VAL A 242 3.59 -10.76 1.67
N GLN A 243 4.40 -9.91 1.06
CA GLN A 243 4.46 -9.70 -0.37
C GLN A 243 5.89 -9.36 -0.78
N ARG A 244 6.22 -9.50 -2.05
CA ARG A 244 7.51 -9.10 -2.59
C ARG A 244 7.33 -8.26 -3.84
N TRP A 245 8.13 -7.21 -3.93
CA TRP A 245 8.22 -6.35 -5.09
C TRP A 245 9.63 -6.43 -5.67
N ARG A 246 9.72 -6.36 -6.99
CA ARG A 246 11.00 -6.30 -7.70
C ARG A 246 11.17 -4.98 -8.42
N ARG A 247 12.40 -4.53 -8.46
CA ARG A 247 12.80 -3.32 -9.17
C ARG A 247 12.71 -3.54 -10.68
N VAL A 248 12.24 -2.50 -11.39
CA VAL A 248 12.17 -2.46 -12.85
C VAL A 248 12.89 -1.19 -13.31
N GLU A 249 13.88 -1.38 -14.16
CA GLU A 249 14.55 -0.28 -14.84
C GLU A 249 13.73 0.17 -16.07
N ASP A 250 13.97 1.37 -16.54
CA ASP A 250 13.29 1.93 -17.72
C ASP A 250 11.75 1.89 -17.62
N ALA A 251 11.24 2.20 -16.43
CA ALA A 251 9.81 2.26 -16.17
C ALA A 251 9.37 3.73 -15.99
N PRO A 252 9.19 4.48 -17.07
CA PRO A 252 8.74 5.88 -16.97
C PRO A 252 7.30 5.93 -16.46
N ILE A 253 6.97 6.99 -15.72
CA ILE A 253 5.59 7.24 -15.31
C ILE A 253 4.77 7.58 -16.55
N LEU A 254 3.77 6.76 -16.81
CA LEU A 254 2.85 6.95 -17.93
C LEU A 254 1.58 7.63 -17.45
N GLN A 255 0.89 8.28 -18.35
CA GLN A 255 -0.46 8.78 -18.10
C GLN A 255 -1.44 7.61 -18.24
N VAL A 256 -2.13 7.27 -17.16
CA VAL A 256 -3.17 6.24 -17.14
C VAL A 256 -4.46 6.85 -16.59
N PRO A 257 -5.31 7.44 -17.43
CA PRO A 257 -6.57 8.04 -17.00
C PRO A 257 -7.59 6.93 -16.68
N CYS A 258 -7.89 6.75 -15.41
CA CYS A 258 -8.82 5.72 -14.95
C CYS A 258 -10.24 5.92 -15.49
N ASN A 259 -10.67 7.16 -15.67
CA ASN A 259 -12.03 7.48 -16.13
C ASN A 259 -12.36 6.95 -17.52
N GLU A 260 -11.37 6.79 -18.37
CA GLU A 260 -11.57 6.30 -19.76
C GLU A 260 -11.93 4.82 -19.80
N ASN A 261 -11.68 4.07 -18.74
CA ASN A 261 -11.96 2.63 -18.65
C ASN A 261 -13.27 2.31 -17.91
N ASN A 262 -14.09 3.32 -17.61
CA ASN A 262 -15.32 3.13 -16.84
C ASN A 262 -16.54 2.73 -17.69
N ASP A 263 -16.42 2.76 -19.00
CA ASP A 263 -17.49 2.44 -19.92
C ASP A 263 -17.36 1.00 -20.45
N ASP A 264 -18.48 0.29 -20.50
CA ASP A 264 -18.56 -1.00 -21.19
C ASP A 264 -18.78 -0.77 -22.69
N HIS A 265 -17.76 -0.30 -23.38
CA HIS A 265 -17.81 0.02 -24.80
C HIS A 265 -18.17 -1.17 -25.71
N PHE A 266 -18.01 -2.38 -25.20
CA PHE A 266 -18.26 -3.62 -25.95
C PHE A 266 -19.50 -4.36 -25.48
N SER A 267 -20.27 -3.80 -24.56
CA SER A 267 -21.50 -4.41 -24.00
C SER A 267 -21.28 -5.84 -23.50
N GLN A 268 -20.11 -6.11 -22.95
CA GLN A 268 -19.73 -7.44 -22.46
C GLN A 268 -20.23 -7.69 -21.02
N GLY A 269 -20.85 -6.70 -20.38
CA GLY A 269 -21.30 -6.78 -19.00
C GLY A 269 -20.16 -6.84 -17.98
N LEU A 270 -18.94 -6.54 -18.41
CA LEU A 270 -17.73 -6.61 -17.58
C LEU A 270 -17.68 -5.48 -16.57
N VAL A 271 -18.25 -4.33 -16.92
CA VAL A 271 -18.37 -3.17 -16.05
C VAL A 271 -19.84 -2.75 -16.03
N PRO A 272 -20.61 -3.13 -15.00
CA PRO A 272 -21.98 -2.65 -14.91
C PRO A 272 -21.97 -1.12 -14.80
N LEU A 273 -22.59 -0.46 -15.78
CA LEU A 273 -22.75 0.99 -15.76
C LEU A 273 -23.56 1.36 -14.51
N ALA A 274 -23.08 2.33 -13.76
CA ALA A 274 -23.88 2.94 -12.71
C ALA A 274 -25.07 3.63 -13.36
N LYS A 275 -26.26 3.09 -13.14
CA LYS A 275 -27.51 3.71 -13.57
C LYS A 275 -28.17 4.32 -12.34
N ALA A 276 -28.22 5.61 -12.27
CA ALA A 276 -29.08 6.33 -11.35
C ALA A 276 -30.30 6.82 -12.13
N ASP A 277 -31.50 6.54 -11.63
CA ASP A 277 -32.74 7.07 -12.22
C ASP A 277 -32.83 8.61 -12.09
N LYS A 278 -32.07 9.15 -11.14
CA LYS A 278 -31.85 10.59 -10.98
C LYS A 278 -30.39 10.84 -10.61
N PRO A 279 -29.67 11.68 -11.36
CA PRO A 279 -28.38 12.19 -10.93
C PRO A 279 -28.52 12.94 -9.60
N ASP A 280 -27.52 12.85 -8.74
CA ASP A 280 -27.47 13.48 -7.43
C ASP A 280 -26.65 14.80 -7.42
N PHE A 281 -26.44 15.39 -8.61
CA PHE A 281 -25.76 16.67 -8.82
C PHE A 281 -26.69 17.70 -9.46
#